data_2f75de285f81d43a4a7d5fec49d3932a
#
_entry.id   2f75de285f81d43a4a7d5fec49d3932a
#
_cell.length_a   1.000
_cell.length_b   1.000
_cell.length_c   1.000
_cell.angle_alpha   90.00
_cell.angle_beta   90.00
_cell.angle_gamma   90.00
#
_symmetry.space_group_name_H-M   'P 1'
#
loop_
_entity.id
_entity.type
_entity.pdbx_description
1 polymer ?
#
loop_
_entity_poly.entity_id
_entity_poly.type
_entity_poly.pdbx_seq_one_letter_code
_entity_poly.pdbx_strand_id
1 'polypeptide(L)'
;MDKKQIIFTGLGGQGIVKSGVILAEAAVIDGKHVIQTQNYGPESRGGCCRADVIISENDICYPRVTNADIIFALSQKGLDKFIKCSKKEAMIIVDENIDVRNIKNYRRFNIAKYTEDVLKNPQSINMLCLGIFAEITKIVSCEALKEAICRNVPKFSIDKNLLAFEAGINMASVCA
;
A
#
# COMPACT_ATOMS: atom_id res chain seq x y z
N MET A 1 -5.87 -9.51 16.72
CA MET A 1 -5.29 -8.19 16.30
C MET A 1 -6.40 -7.14 16.33
N ASP A 2 -6.17 -6.00 16.96
CA ASP A 2 -7.13 -4.90 16.88
C ASP A 2 -7.29 -4.41 15.44
N LYS A 3 -8.45 -3.82 15.16
CA LYS A 3 -8.76 -3.24 13.85
C LYS A 3 -7.67 -2.29 13.35
N LYS A 4 -7.16 -2.51 12.15
CA LYS A 4 -6.20 -1.65 11.45
C LYS A 4 -6.85 -0.96 10.27
N GLN A 5 -6.65 0.35 10.18
CA GLN A 5 -7.15 1.20 9.10
C GLN A 5 -5.97 1.69 8.26
N ILE A 6 -5.98 1.38 6.98
CA ILE A 6 -4.87 1.60 6.05
C ILE A 6 -5.35 2.45 4.88
N ILE A 7 -4.55 3.44 4.49
CA ILE A 7 -4.75 4.24 3.28
C ILE A 7 -3.55 4.02 2.35
N PHE A 8 -3.82 3.58 1.13
CA PHE A 8 -2.87 3.75 0.02
C PHE A 8 -3.26 4.98 -0.78
N THR A 9 -2.30 5.83 -1.12
CA THR A 9 -2.55 7.02 -1.92
C THR A 9 -1.40 7.33 -2.88
N GLY A 10 -1.75 7.90 -4.03
CA GLY A 10 -0.81 8.24 -5.08
C GLY A 10 -1.53 8.85 -6.28
N LEU A 11 -0.87 8.87 -7.41
CA LEU A 11 -1.44 9.34 -8.68
C LEU A 11 -2.11 8.20 -9.45
N GLY A 12 -3.02 8.56 -10.34
CA GLY A 12 -3.59 7.61 -11.30
C GLY A 12 -2.49 6.93 -12.12
N GLY A 13 -2.61 5.62 -12.32
CA GLY A 13 -1.60 4.79 -13.01
C GLY A 13 -0.59 4.09 -12.10
N GLN A 14 -0.43 4.49 -10.83
CA GLN A 14 0.49 3.86 -9.87
C GLN A 14 -0.05 2.58 -9.21
N GLY A 15 -1.21 2.07 -9.62
CA GLY A 15 -1.77 0.82 -9.11
C GLY A 15 -2.29 0.88 -7.66
N ILE A 16 -2.59 2.09 -7.14
CA ILE A 16 -3.05 2.32 -5.76
C ILE A 16 -4.26 1.48 -5.40
N VAL A 17 -5.29 1.49 -6.25
CA VAL A 17 -6.51 0.71 -6.02
C VAL A 17 -6.21 -0.78 -6.03
N LYS A 18 -5.36 -1.22 -6.93
CA LYS A 18 -4.95 -2.63 -7.04
C LYS A 18 -4.18 -3.08 -5.80
N SER A 19 -3.33 -2.22 -5.21
CA SER A 19 -2.68 -2.51 -3.92
C SER A 19 -3.72 -2.78 -2.82
N GLY A 20 -4.75 -1.93 -2.74
CA GLY A 20 -5.83 -2.12 -1.76
C GLY A 20 -6.60 -3.42 -1.95
N VAL A 21 -6.93 -3.78 -3.21
CA VAL A 21 -7.64 -5.03 -3.54
C VAL A 21 -6.79 -6.24 -3.17
N ILE A 22 -5.50 -6.26 -3.55
CA ILE A 22 -4.60 -7.38 -3.27
C ILE A 22 -4.40 -7.54 -1.75
N LEU A 23 -4.21 -6.43 -1.02
CA LEU A 23 -4.09 -6.48 0.43
C LEU A 23 -5.36 -7.01 1.10
N ALA A 24 -6.53 -6.60 0.62
CA ALA A 24 -7.80 -7.08 1.13
C ALA A 24 -7.98 -8.58 0.89
N GLU A 25 -7.68 -9.07 -0.32
CA GLU A 25 -7.75 -10.50 -0.62
C GLU A 25 -6.76 -11.32 0.23
N ALA A 26 -5.54 -10.83 0.42
CA ALA A 26 -4.56 -11.47 1.30
C ALA A 26 -5.07 -11.56 2.75
N ALA A 27 -5.73 -10.51 3.24
CA ALA A 27 -6.33 -10.54 4.58
C ALA A 27 -7.45 -11.60 4.70
N VAL A 28 -8.25 -11.79 3.65
CA VAL A 28 -9.26 -12.86 3.60
C VAL A 28 -8.61 -14.24 3.58
N ILE A 29 -7.53 -14.42 2.82
CA ILE A 29 -6.76 -15.68 2.80
C ILE A 29 -6.21 -16.01 4.19
N ASP A 30 -5.76 -14.99 4.94
CA ASP A 30 -5.33 -15.13 6.34
C ASP A 30 -6.50 -15.29 7.35
N GLY A 31 -7.75 -15.42 6.87
CA GLY A 31 -8.93 -15.64 7.71
C GLY A 31 -9.41 -14.39 8.46
N LYS A 32 -9.05 -13.18 8.03
CA LYS A 32 -9.43 -11.93 8.67
C LYS A 32 -10.65 -11.30 8.02
N HIS A 33 -11.39 -10.50 8.79
CA HIS A 33 -12.44 -9.64 8.27
C HIS A 33 -11.82 -8.43 7.60
N VAL A 34 -12.32 -8.07 6.42
CA VAL A 34 -11.78 -6.94 5.65
C VAL A 34 -12.87 -6.16 4.94
N ILE A 35 -12.69 -4.85 4.88
CA ILE A 35 -13.43 -3.97 3.99
C ILE A 35 -12.42 -3.18 3.16
N GLN A 36 -12.61 -3.20 1.83
CA GLN A 36 -11.85 -2.37 0.90
C GLN A 36 -12.78 -1.39 0.21
N THR A 37 -12.43 -0.12 0.19
CA THR A 37 -13.12 0.93 -0.56
C THR A 37 -12.13 1.77 -1.33
N GLN A 38 -12.60 2.38 -2.41
CA GLN A 38 -11.75 3.19 -3.29
C GLN A 38 -12.40 4.55 -3.56
N ASN A 39 -11.56 5.56 -3.71
CA ASN A 39 -12.00 6.91 -4.07
C ASN A 39 -11.07 7.46 -5.15
N TYR A 40 -11.67 7.80 -6.27
CA TYR A 40 -11.02 8.52 -7.35
C TYR A 40 -11.34 10.01 -7.21
N GLY A 41 -10.33 10.86 -7.36
CA GLY A 41 -10.58 12.30 -7.47
C GLY A 41 -11.44 12.62 -8.69
N PRO A 42 -12.09 13.79 -8.73
CA PRO A 42 -12.91 14.23 -9.88
C PRO A 42 -12.09 14.46 -11.16
N GLU A 43 -10.77 14.45 -11.05
CA GLU A 43 -9.85 14.67 -12.17
C GLU A 43 -9.69 13.38 -12.97
N SER A 44 -10.02 13.43 -14.26
CA SER A 44 -9.98 12.27 -15.16
C SER A 44 -8.56 11.73 -15.45
N ARG A 45 -7.51 12.53 -15.23
CA ARG A 45 -6.08 12.13 -15.33
C ARG A 45 -5.25 12.91 -14.31
N GLY A 46 -4.24 12.27 -13.71
CA GLY A 46 -3.32 12.91 -12.75
C GLY A 46 -3.94 13.27 -11.40
N GLY A 47 -5.18 12.86 -11.15
CA GLY A 47 -5.85 13.03 -9.86
C GLY A 47 -5.29 12.12 -8.79
N CYS A 48 -5.47 12.50 -7.51
CA CYS A 48 -5.13 11.63 -6.40
C CYS A 48 -6.09 10.45 -6.33
N CYS A 49 -5.53 9.25 -6.35
CA CYS A 49 -6.24 8.02 -6.04
C CYS A 49 -6.07 7.68 -4.55
N ARG A 50 -7.09 7.09 -3.97
CA ARG A 50 -7.08 6.57 -2.60
C ARG A 50 -7.73 5.19 -2.59
N ALA A 51 -7.08 4.23 -1.94
CA ALA A 51 -7.65 2.94 -1.58
C ALA A 51 -7.59 2.81 -0.06
N ASP A 52 -8.74 2.53 0.53
CA ASP A 52 -8.89 2.29 1.95
C ASP A 52 -9.00 0.79 2.20
N VAL A 53 -8.29 0.29 3.20
CA VAL A 53 -8.40 -1.10 3.65
C VAL A 53 -8.55 -1.10 5.17
N ILE A 54 -9.58 -1.75 5.66
CA ILE A 54 -9.80 -2.01 7.08
C ILE A 54 -9.67 -3.50 7.31
N ILE A 55 -8.76 -3.92 8.18
CA ILE A 55 -8.52 -5.32 8.53
C ILE A 55 -8.76 -5.52 10.02
N SER A 56 -9.48 -6.58 10.40
CA SER A 56 -9.85 -6.88 11.78
C SER A 56 -9.98 -8.39 12.02
N GLU A 57 -9.75 -8.84 13.24
CA GLU A 57 -10.13 -10.20 13.69
C GLU A 57 -11.63 -10.32 13.94
N ASN A 58 -12.35 -9.22 14.07
CA ASN A 58 -13.77 -9.15 14.38
C ASN A 58 -14.53 -8.43 13.27
N ASP A 59 -15.87 -8.52 13.31
CA ASP A 59 -16.75 -7.84 12.37
C ASP A 59 -16.50 -6.33 12.30
N ILE A 60 -16.59 -5.80 11.09
CA ILE A 60 -16.35 -4.38 10.81
C ILE A 60 -17.69 -3.69 10.56
N CYS A 61 -18.16 -2.92 11.53
CA CYS A 61 -19.46 -2.24 11.44
C CYS A 61 -19.45 -0.97 10.58
N TYR A 62 -18.29 -0.35 10.34
CA TYR A 62 -18.20 0.92 9.61
C TYR A 62 -17.19 0.84 8.46
N PRO A 63 -17.63 1.05 7.20
CA PRO A 63 -16.83 0.72 6.01
C PRO A 63 -15.86 1.83 5.56
N ARG A 64 -15.66 2.89 6.33
CA ARG A 64 -14.77 3.99 5.93
C ARG A 64 -13.59 4.13 6.87
N VAL A 65 -12.42 4.41 6.28
CA VAL A 65 -11.24 4.83 7.03
C VAL A 65 -11.39 6.31 7.39
N THR A 66 -11.53 6.58 8.68
CA THR A 66 -11.64 7.94 9.23
C THR A 66 -10.41 8.34 10.03
N ASN A 67 -9.63 7.36 10.51
CA ASN A 67 -8.52 7.57 11.41
C ASN A 67 -7.46 6.49 11.16
N ALA A 68 -6.71 6.65 10.07
CA ALA A 68 -5.78 5.65 9.58
C ALA A 68 -4.64 5.37 10.58
N ASP A 69 -4.33 4.10 10.76
CA ASP A 69 -3.13 3.63 11.47
C ASP A 69 -1.90 3.73 10.58
N ILE A 70 -2.10 3.55 9.27
CA ILE A 70 -1.02 3.53 8.28
C ILE A 70 -1.46 4.30 7.04
N ILE A 71 -0.58 5.18 6.53
CA ILE A 71 -0.70 5.77 5.20
C ILE A 71 0.52 5.37 4.37
N PHE A 72 0.28 4.75 3.22
CA PHE A 72 1.30 4.52 2.21
C PHE A 72 1.10 5.50 1.06
N ALA A 73 2.02 6.46 0.89
CA ALA A 73 1.88 7.53 -0.08
C ALA A 73 2.98 7.49 -1.15
N LEU A 74 2.56 7.48 -2.42
CA LEU A 74 3.44 7.56 -3.60
C LEU A 74 3.42 8.94 -4.27
N SER A 75 2.73 9.92 -3.70
CA SER A 75 2.76 11.30 -4.18
C SER A 75 2.57 12.30 -3.06
N GLN A 76 3.22 13.47 -3.18
CA GLN A 76 3.05 14.58 -2.24
C GLN A 76 1.59 15.01 -2.15
N LYS A 77 0.95 15.20 -3.31
CA LYS A 77 -0.47 15.61 -3.40
C LYS A 77 -1.38 14.63 -2.66
N GLY A 78 -1.11 13.33 -2.74
CA GLY A 78 -1.85 12.30 -2.01
C GLY A 78 -1.64 12.38 -0.51
N LEU A 79 -0.38 12.51 -0.07
CA LEU A 79 -0.06 12.66 1.35
C LEU A 79 -0.72 13.89 1.95
N ASP A 80 -0.54 15.08 1.34
CA ASP A 80 -1.08 16.34 1.84
C ASP A 80 -2.62 16.31 1.98
N LYS A 81 -3.27 15.65 1.01
CA LYS A 81 -4.73 15.53 1.00
C LYS A 81 -5.26 14.64 2.12
N PHE A 82 -4.57 13.54 2.41
CA PHE A 82 -5.10 12.48 3.29
C PHE A 82 -4.42 12.35 4.64
N ILE A 83 -3.32 13.07 4.90
CA ILE A 83 -2.63 13.05 6.19
C ILE A 83 -3.56 13.40 7.36
N LYS A 84 -4.55 14.27 7.13
CA LYS A 84 -5.56 14.66 8.12
C LYS A 84 -6.50 13.51 8.55
N CYS A 85 -6.55 12.44 7.75
CA CYS A 85 -7.33 11.23 8.04
C CYS A 85 -6.52 10.20 8.83
N SER A 86 -5.33 10.53 9.33
CA SER A 86 -4.49 9.61 10.11
C SER A 86 -4.56 9.88 11.60
N LYS A 87 -4.25 8.86 12.38
CA LYS A 87 -3.97 9.01 13.81
C LYS A 87 -2.70 9.83 14.01
N LYS A 88 -2.55 10.42 15.19
CA LYS A 88 -1.36 11.18 15.56
C LYS A 88 -0.09 10.33 15.54
N GLU A 89 -0.20 9.06 15.91
CA GLU A 89 0.86 8.05 15.95
C GLU A 89 0.92 7.19 14.68
N ALA A 90 0.13 7.52 13.66
CA ALA A 90 0.08 6.76 12.41
C ALA A 90 1.48 6.59 11.81
N MET A 91 1.74 5.40 11.27
CA MET A 91 2.92 5.14 10.46
C MET A 91 2.72 5.66 9.04
N ILE A 92 3.62 6.50 8.58
CA ILE A 92 3.57 7.07 7.23
C ILE A 92 4.72 6.46 6.41
N ILE A 93 4.38 5.71 5.37
CA ILE A 93 5.36 5.11 4.45
C ILE A 93 5.33 5.89 3.14
N VAL A 94 6.48 6.35 2.68
CA VAL A 94 6.56 7.28 1.54
C VAL A 94 7.70 6.94 0.57
N ASP A 95 7.53 7.37 -0.68
CA ASP A 95 8.64 7.48 -1.63
C ASP A 95 9.63 8.56 -1.20
N GLU A 96 10.90 8.41 -1.57
CA GLU A 96 12.00 9.30 -1.14
C GLU A 96 11.81 10.77 -1.53
N ASN A 97 11.06 11.03 -2.61
CA ASN A 97 10.81 12.38 -3.12
C ASN A 97 9.72 13.13 -2.35
N ILE A 98 9.08 12.50 -1.37
CA ILE A 98 7.98 13.10 -0.60
C ILE A 98 8.53 13.83 0.63
N ASP A 99 8.08 15.06 0.81
CA ASP A 99 8.41 15.87 1.98
C ASP A 99 7.61 15.44 3.20
N VAL A 100 8.31 15.11 4.28
CA VAL A 100 7.75 14.64 5.57
C VAL A 100 8.22 15.49 6.75
N ARG A 101 8.67 16.74 6.52
CA ARG A 101 9.28 17.59 7.55
C ARG A 101 8.44 17.75 8.84
N ASN A 102 7.13 17.63 8.75
CA ASN A 102 6.22 17.77 9.87
C ASN A 102 5.68 16.42 10.40
N ILE A 103 6.21 15.30 9.94
CA ILE A 103 5.75 13.96 10.29
C ILE A 103 6.81 13.28 11.14
N LYS A 104 6.42 12.83 12.36
CA LYS A 104 7.36 12.22 13.31
C LYS A 104 7.60 10.74 13.05
N ASN A 105 6.54 10.00 12.73
CA ASN A 105 6.60 8.55 12.53
C ASN A 105 6.48 8.21 11.06
N TYR A 106 7.60 8.16 10.35
CA TYR A 106 7.63 7.81 8.94
C TYR A 106 8.73 6.80 8.59
N ARG A 107 8.55 6.15 7.45
CA ARG A 107 9.55 5.33 6.76
C ARG A 107 9.65 5.80 5.32
N ARG A 108 10.85 5.98 4.82
CA ARG A 108 11.13 6.50 3.48
C ARG A 108 11.92 5.49 2.66
N PHE A 109 11.49 5.26 1.42
CA PHE A 109 12.09 4.30 0.52
C PHE A 109 12.25 4.89 -0.88
N ASN A 110 13.29 4.48 -1.60
CA ASN A 110 13.52 4.85 -2.99
C ASN A 110 12.66 3.95 -3.92
N ILE A 111 11.35 4.18 -3.94
CA ILE A 111 10.39 3.28 -4.58
C ILE A 111 10.34 3.50 -6.10
N ALA A 112 10.05 4.72 -6.53
CA ALA A 112 9.87 5.05 -7.94
C ALA A 112 11.15 4.78 -8.74
N LYS A 113 12.28 5.33 -8.29
CA LYS A 113 13.57 5.16 -8.95
C LYS A 113 14.03 3.69 -8.98
N TYR A 114 13.79 2.93 -7.91
CA TYR A 114 14.12 1.51 -7.89
C TYR A 114 13.34 0.71 -8.94
N THR A 115 12.06 1.00 -9.12
CA THR A 115 11.25 0.33 -10.16
C THR A 115 11.68 0.69 -11.57
N GLU A 116 12.18 1.91 -11.80
CA GLU A 116 12.70 2.36 -13.09
C GLU A 116 14.10 1.82 -13.36
N ASP A 117 15.03 2.01 -12.44
CA ASP A 117 16.45 1.75 -12.65
C ASP A 117 16.85 0.30 -12.45
N VAL A 118 16.27 -0.37 -11.44
CA VAL A 118 16.65 -1.74 -11.06
C VAL A 118 15.70 -2.77 -11.66
N LEU A 119 14.39 -2.63 -11.40
CA LEU A 119 13.41 -3.57 -11.90
C LEU A 119 13.10 -3.39 -13.39
N LYS A 120 13.45 -2.23 -13.98
CA LYS A 120 13.12 -1.88 -15.37
C LYS A 120 11.62 -2.08 -15.69
N ASN A 121 10.77 -1.93 -14.68
CA ASN A 121 9.33 -2.16 -14.76
C ASN A 121 8.55 -1.18 -13.85
N PRO A 122 8.37 0.08 -14.26
CA PRO A 122 7.64 1.08 -13.48
C PRO A 122 6.19 0.68 -13.14
N GLN A 123 5.60 -0.21 -13.94
CA GLN A 123 4.24 -0.69 -13.70
C GLN A 123 4.12 -1.60 -12.48
N SER A 124 5.22 -2.16 -11.98
CA SER A 124 5.24 -3.00 -10.78
C SER A 124 5.42 -2.24 -9.47
N ILE A 125 5.38 -0.92 -9.50
CA ILE A 125 5.56 -0.06 -8.31
C ILE A 125 4.63 -0.47 -7.16
N ASN A 126 3.39 -0.81 -7.46
CA ASN A 126 2.41 -1.25 -6.47
C ASN A 126 2.78 -2.59 -5.81
N MET A 127 3.45 -3.49 -6.53
CA MET A 127 3.92 -4.77 -5.96
C MET A 127 5.12 -4.55 -5.04
N LEU A 128 6.05 -3.69 -5.43
CA LEU A 128 7.15 -3.26 -4.55
C LEU A 128 6.61 -2.65 -3.25
N CYS A 129 5.59 -1.79 -3.36
CA CYS A 129 4.92 -1.19 -2.20
C CYS A 129 4.29 -2.24 -1.28
N LEU A 130 3.64 -3.26 -1.84
CA LEU A 130 3.04 -4.35 -1.05
C LEU A 130 4.11 -5.17 -0.32
N GLY A 131 5.28 -5.39 -0.93
CA GLY A 131 6.42 -6.05 -0.29
C GLY A 131 6.96 -5.24 0.89
N ILE A 132 7.17 -3.94 0.70
CA ILE A 132 7.57 -3.01 1.77
C ILE A 132 6.53 -3.02 2.90
N PHE A 133 5.24 -2.90 2.54
CA PHE A 133 4.15 -2.91 3.51
C PHE A 133 4.12 -4.21 4.32
N ALA A 134 4.24 -5.36 3.67
CA ALA A 134 4.24 -6.66 4.31
C ALA A 134 5.37 -6.78 5.34
N GLU A 135 6.58 -6.41 4.95
CA GLU A 135 7.77 -6.53 5.80
C GLU A 135 7.69 -5.62 7.03
N ILE A 136 7.25 -4.38 6.86
CA ILE A 136 7.17 -3.41 7.96
C ILE A 136 6.03 -3.73 8.92
N THR A 137 4.87 -4.13 8.40
CA THR A 137 3.65 -4.17 9.21
C THR A 137 3.30 -5.54 9.77
N LYS A 138 3.65 -6.60 9.06
CA LYS A 138 3.31 -8.01 9.39
C LYS A 138 1.80 -8.21 9.64
N ILE A 139 0.94 -7.34 9.06
CA ILE A 139 -0.52 -7.40 9.24
C ILE A 139 -1.12 -8.60 8.52
N VAL A 140 -0.55 -8.97 7.36
CA VAL A 140 -0.91 -10.15 6.58
C VAL A 140 0.35 -10.96 6.28
N SER A 141 0.19 -12.27 6.06
CA SER A 141 1.30 -13.14 5.73
C SER A 141 1.85 -12.87 4.32
N CYS A 142 3.15 -13.12 4.12
CA CYS A 142 3.77 -13.01 2.80
C CYS A 142 3.19 -14.05 1.83
N GLU A 143 2.85 -15.23 2.34
CA GLU A 143 2.23 -16.31 1.59
C GLU A 143 0.86 -15.90 1.04
N ALA A 144 0.01 -15.32 1.88
CA ALA A 144 -1.30 -14.81 1.47
C ALA A 144 -1.18 -13.68 0.43
N LEU A 145 -0.20 -12.77 0.59
CA LEU A 145 0.06 -11.73 -0.40
C LEU A 145 0.54 -12.28 -1.73
N LYS A 146 1.45 -13.27 -1.74
CA LYS A 146 1.89 -13.93 -2.98
C LYS A 146 0.73 -14.60 -3.69
N GLU A 147 -0.12 -15.30 -2.95
CA GLU A 147 -1.32 -15.93 -3.52
C GLU A 147 -2.29 -14.90 -4.09
N ALA A 148 -2.57 -13.83 -3.35
CA ALA A 148 -3.44 -12.74 -3.81
C ALA A 148 -2.86 -12.03 -5.05
N ILE A 149 -1.54 -11.83 -5.13
CA ILE A 149 -0.88 -11.29 -6.32
C ILE A 149 -1.13 -12.21 -7.52
N CYS A 150 -0.88 -13.52 -7.39
CA CYS A 150 -1.08 -14.48 -8.48
C CYS A 150 -2.51 -14.49 -9.01
N ARG A 151 -3.51 -14.31 -8.12
CA ARG A 151 -4.93 -14.25 -8.50
C ARG A 151 -5.31 -12.94 -9.22
N ASN A 152 -4.60 -11.86 -8.92
CA ASN A 152 -4.96 -10.50 -9.37
C ASN A 152 -4.15 -9.98 -10.56
N VAL A 153 -3.15 -10.71 -11.05
CA VAL A 153 -2.35 -10.30 -12.21
C VAL A 153 -2.48 -11.29 -13.36
N PRO A 154 -2.30 -10.85 -14.61
CA PRO A 154 -2.28 -11.77 -15.75
C PRO A 154 -1.18 -12.82 -15.62
N LYS A 155 -1.45 -14.05 -16.03
CA LYS A 155 -0.51 -15.20 -15.90
C LYS A 155 0.89 -14.90 -16.43
N PHE A 156 1.00 -14.19 -17.57
CA PHE A 156 2.29 -13.84 -18.17
C PHE A 156 3.11 -12.82 -17.36
N SER A 157 2.53 -12.18 -16.38
CA SER A 157 3.19 -11.15 -15.56
C SER A 157 3.44 -11.58 -14.12
N ILE A 158 3.01 -12.79 -13.70
CA ILE A 158 3.11 -13.26 -12.32
C ILE A 158 4.56 -13.15 -11.82
N ASP A 159 5.51 -13.76 -12.52
CA ASP A 159 6.92 -13.79 -12.08
C ASP A 159 7.50 -12.39 -11.88
N LYS A 160 7.21 -11.47 -12.80
CA LYS A 160 7.67 -10.07 -12.69
C LYS A 160 7.06 -9.35 -11.49
N ASN A 161 5.80 -9.62 -11.18
CA ASN A 161 5.11 -9.00 -10.05
C ASN A 161 5.58 -9.59 -8.71
N LEU A 162 5.81 -10.90 -8.65
CA LEU A 162 6.39 -11.55 -7.47
C LEU A 162 7.83 -11.09 -7.23
N LEU A 163 8.65 -10.94 -8.27
CA LEU A 163 9.99 -10.40 -8.16
C LEU A 163 9.98 -8.99 -7.56
N ALA A 164 9.06 -8.13 -8.01
CA ALA A 164 8.91 -6.79 -7.47
C ALA A 164 8.45 -6.79 -6.00
N PHE A 165 7.54 -7.70 -5.64
CA PHE A 165 7.10 -7.90 -4.27
C PHE A 165 8.26 -8.32 -3.35
N GLU A 166 9.06 -9.31 -3.76
CA GLU A 166 10.23 -9.77 -3.01
C GLU A 166 11.31 -8.69 -2.88
N ALA A 167 11.52 -7.91 -3.94
CA ALA A 167 12.40 -6.75 -3.88
C ALA A 167 11.95 -5.73 -2.82
N GLY A 168 10.63 -5.54 -2.67
CA GLY A 168 10.06 -4.66 -1.63
C GLY A 168 10.33 -5.19 -0.21
N ILE A 169 10.18 -6.49 0.02
CA ILE A 169 10.53 -7.12 1.29
C ILE A 169 12.01 -6.88 1.60
N ASN A 170 12.90 -7.18 0.65
CA ASN A 170 14.33 -7.02 0.83
C ASN A 170 14.71 -5.56 1.12
N MET A 171 14.11 -4.61 0.40
CA MET A 171 14.34 -3.18 0.62
C MET A 171 13.95 -2.74 2.04
N ALA A 172 12.83 -3.24 2.57
CA ALA A 172 12.36 -2.90 3.90
C ALA A 172 13.18 -3.59 5.01
N SER A 173 13.64 -4.83 4.80
CA SER A 173 14.46 -5.57 5.76
C SER A 173 15.83 -4.93 6.02
N VAL A 174 16.40 -4.25 5.03
CA VAL A 174 17.70 -3.55 5.17
C VAL A 174 17.57 -2.25 5.96
N CYS A 175 16.36 -1.67 6.01
CA CYS A 175 16.07 -0.38 6.65
C CYS A 175 15.39 -0.52 8.03
N ALA A 176 15.24 -1.74 8.54
CA ALA A 176 14.54 -2.04 9.80
C ALA A 176 15.44 -1.91 11.04
#